data_0698e8aa64beb069f499aab50676a29a
#
_entry.id   0698e8aa64beb069f499aab50676a29a
#
_cell.length_a   1.000
_cell.length_b   1.000
_cell.length_c   1.000
_cell.angle_alpha   90.00
_cell.angle_beta   90.00
_cell.angle_gamma   90.00
#
_symmetry.space_group_name_H-M   'P 1'
#
loop_
_entity.id
_entity.type
_entity.pdbx_description
1 polymer ?
#
loop_
_entity_poly.entity_id
_entity_poly.type
_entity_poly.pdbx_seq_one_letter_code
_entity_poly.pdbx_strand_id
1 'polypeptide(L)'
;MNQPQRYVSKLTGGGIALVLLISLAACGGPPKWVKQGSGAFNDKDTKAFYGVGSVTGVRNEPLAWDTAENRARAEIAKTFETYTGYLMRDYAASTTAGDFTRNTEEQNVERAIKTVTTTTLSGVRPIERYKDEKTSTYYVLTKLNLEEMKNNLEQAKELNAQVRDYVRKNADRLFERLEKEEDKRANRQ
;
A
#
# COMPACT_ATOMS: atom_id res chain seq x y z
N MET A 1 31.85 85.78 -6.26
CA MET A 1 30.82 85.85 -5.20
C MET A 1 29.81 84.78 -5.44
N ASN A 2 30.03 83.59 -4.89
CA ASN A 2 29.16 82.45 -5.02
C ASN A 2 28.83 81.92 -3.63
N GLN A 3 27.57 81.97 -3.29
CA GLN A 3 27.00 81.35 -2.09
C GLN A 3 26.93 79.85 -2.22
N PRO A 4 27.29 79.07 -1.22
CA PRO A 4 27.09 77.63 -1.25
C PRO A 4 25.68 77.24 -0.77
N GLN A 5 24.99 76.47 -1.58
CA GLN A 5 23.73 75.85 -1.27
C GLN A 5 23.87 74.85 -0.14
N ARG A 6 23.07 75.01 0.92
CA ARG A 6 22.95 74.02 2.00
C ARG A 6 22.01 72.87 1.55
N TYR A 7 22.55 71.67 1.39
CA TYR A 7 21.75 70.46 1.24
C TYR A 7 21.28 70.03 2.62
N VAL A 8 19.97 70.02 2.79
CA VAL A 8 19.31 69.44 3.95
C VAL A 8 19.02 68.00 3.60
N SER A 9 19.75 67.08 4.21
CA SER A 9 19.47 65.63 4.09
C SER A 9 18.27 65.26 4.95
N LYS A 10 17.17 64.91 4.31
CA LYS A 10 16.03 64.26 4.98
C LYS A 10 16.39 62.84 5.32
N LEU A 11 16.55 62.54 6.60
CA LEU A 11 16.57 61.17 7.12
C LEU A 11 15.16 60.59 6.99
N THR A 12 14.96 59.74 6.00
CA THR A 12 13.81 58.87 5.94
C THR A 12 14.11 57.64 6.79
N GLY A 13 13.42 57.52 7.93
CA GLY A 13 13.47 56.36 8.80
C GLY A 13 12.91 55.14 8.09
N GLY A 14 13.81 54.22 7.71
CA GLY A 14 13.44 52.92 7.22
C GLY A 14 13.03 52.02 8.39
N GLY A 15 11.74 51.80 8.55
CA GLY A 15 11.21 50.81 9.47
C GLY A 15 11.62 49.42 8.99
N ILE A 16 12.46 48.73 9.75
CA ILE A 16 12.76 47.31 9.57
C ILE A 16 11.51 46.55 9.99
N ALA A 17 10.68 46.16 9.02
CA ALA A 17 9.61 45.20 9.23
C ALA A 17 10.25 43.83 9.48
N LEU A 18 10.36 43.47 10.75
CA LEU A 18 10.73 42.10 11.18
C LEU A 18 9.62 41.16 10.79
N VAL A 19 9.73 40.56 9.60
CA VAL A 19 8.84 39.47 9.17
C VAL A 19 9.16 38.27 10.03
N LEU A 20 8.38 38.06 11.09
CA LEU A 20 8.38 36.84 11.88
C LEU A 20 7.78 35.73 11.01
N LEU A 21 8.64 34.97 10.33
CA LEU A 21 8.27 33.68 9.71
C LEU A 21 7.89 32.71 10.83
N ILE A 22 6.61 32.75 11.21
CA ILE A 22 6.01 31.68 12.02
C ILE A 22 6.01 30.46 11.12
N SER A 23 7.06 29.63 11.23
CA SER A 23 7.03 28.26 10.74
C SER A 23 5.93 27.54 11.53
N LEU A 24 4.72 27.45 10.97
CA LEU A 24 3.71 26.51 11.40
C LEU A 24 4.34 25.12 11.20
N ALA A 25 4.97 24.59 12.26
CA ALA A 25 5.19 23.17 12.38
C ALA A 25 3.79 22.56 12.33
N ALA A 26 3.41 22.09 11.13
CA ALA A 26 2.19 21.31 10.95
C ALA A 26 2.36 20.06 11.82
N CYS A 27 1.84 20.10 13.04
CA CYS A 27 1.55 18.92 13.83
C CYS A 27 0.42 18.17 13.13
N GLY A 28 0.71 17.66 11.93
CA GLY A 28 -0.15 16.73 11.25
C GLY A 28 -0.23 15.48 12.11
N GLY A 29 -1.47 15.08 12.47
CA GLY A 29 -1.68 13.79 13.12
C GLY A 29 -1.13 12.65 12.26
N PRO A 30 -1.23 11.39 12.71
CA PRO A 30 -0.73 10.26 11.96
C PRO A 30 -1.34 10.21 10.55
N PRO A 31 -0.57 9.77 9.54
CA PRO A 31 -1.06 9.60 8.18
C PRO A 31 -2.36 8.77 8.14
N LYS A 32 -3.21 9.03 7.14
CA LYS A 32 -4.51 8.34 7.02
C LYS A 32 -4.37 6.82 7.02
N TRP A 33 -3.37 6.30 6.34
CA TRP A 33 -3.12 4.88 6.21
C TRP A 33 -2.80 4.18 7.56
N VAL A 34 -2.26 4.90 8.55
CA VAL A 34 -2.05 4.37 9.91
C VAL A 34 -3.38 4.03 10.58
N LYS A 35 -4.43 4.83 10.33
CA LYS A 35 -5.77 4.60 10.85
C LYS A 35 -6.56 3.61 10.01
N GLN A 36 -6.38 3.64 8.70
CA GLN A 36 -7.06 2.77 7.75
C GLN A 36 -6.63 1.31 7.90
N GLY A 37 -5.33 1.08 8.18
CA GLY A 37 -4.78 -0.27 8.35
C GLY A 37 -4.52 -1.00 7.04
N SER A 38 -4.36 -2.32 7.16
CA SER A 38 -4.13 -3.23 6.03
C SER A 38 -5.45 -3.59 5.34
N GLY A 39 -5.39 -3.88 4.04
CA GLY A 39 -6.58 -4.30 3.27
C GLY A 39 -6.42 -4.12 1.77
N ALA A 40 -7.52 -4.36 1.05
CA ALA A 40 -7.65 -4.12 -0.37
C ALA A 40 -8.48 -2.84 -0.59
N PHE A 41 -7.87 -1.81 -1.17
CA PHE A 41 -8.52 -0.51 -1.34
C PHE A 41 -8.35 0.02 -2.76
N ASN A 42 -9.38 0.72 -3.25
CA ASN A 42 -9.32 1.50 -4.47
C ASN A 42 -8.98 2.95 -4.11
N ASP A 43 -7.72 3.34 -4.30
CA ASP A 43 -7.25 4.69 -4.03
C ASP A 43 -6.95 5.40 -5.35
N LYS A 44 -7.66 6.50 -5.63
CA LYS A 44 -7.49 7.34 -6.83
C LYS A 44 -7.48 6.50 -8.12
N ASP A 45 -8.48 5.65 -8.27
CA ASP A 45 -8.64 4.73 -9.41
C ASP A 45 -7.54 3.66 -9.53
N THR A 46 -6.78 3.43 -8.46
CA THR A 46 -5.77 2.39 -8.39
C THR A 46 -6.18 1.33 -7.38
N LYS A 47 -6.59 0.17 -7.87
CA LYS A 47 -6.86 -1.01 -7.03
C LYS A 47 -5.54 -1.58 -6.52
N ALA A 48 -5.38 -1.68 -5.21
CA ALA A 48 -4.16 -2.19 -4.61
C ALA A 48 -4.41 -2.87 -3.26
N PHE A 49 -3.52 -3.79 -2.92
CA PHE A 49 -3.41 -4.40 -1.60
C PHE A 49 -2.42 -3.59 -0.78
N TYR A 50 -2.77 -3.34 0.48
CA TYR A 50 -1.95 -2.59 1.43
C TYR A 50 -1.68 -3.42 2.68
N GLY A 51 -0.44 -3.34 3.14
CA GLY A 51 -0.03 -3.92 4.41
C GLY A 51 0.54 -2.83 5.32
N VAL A 52 -0.01 -2.70 6.51
CA VAL A 52 0.47 -1.80 7.56
C VAL A 52 1.06 -2.61 8.69
N GLY A 53 2.33 -2.40 8.97
CA GLY A 53 3.02 -3.00 10.11
C GLY A 53 3.45 -1.95 11.10
N SER A 54 3.42 -2.28 12.38
CA SER A 54 3.89 -1.39 13.43
C SER A 54 4.67 -2.13 14.52
N VAL A 55 5.54 -1.41 15.21
CA VAL A 55 6.26 -1.88 16.39
C VAL A 55 6.49 -0.76 17.37
N THR A 56 6.34 -1.03 18.66
CA THR A 56 6.55 -0.08 19.76
C THR A 56 7.61 -0.62 20.71
N GLY A 57 8.37 0.28 21.34
CA GLY A 57 9.28 -0.06 22.43
C GLY A 57 10.61 -0.68 22.00
N VAL A 58 10.93 -0.73 20.72
CA VAL A 58 12.24 -1.18 20.22
C VAL A 58 13.21 0.00 20.21
N ARG A 59 14.27 -0.07 21.06
CA ARG A 59 15.26 1.01 21.18
C ARG A 59 16.22 1.12 20.00
N ASN A 60 16.50 0.00 19.34
CA ASN A 60 17.33 -0.03 18.14
C ASN A 60 16.47 0.39 16.95
N GLU A 61 16.68 1.60 16.46
CA GLU A 61 15.85 2.19 15.39
C GLU A 61 15.89 1.41 14.08
N PRO A 62 17.05 0.96 13.54
CA PRO A 62 17.08 0.07 12.40
C PRO A 62 16.27 -1.21 12.60
N LEU A 63 16.40 -1.87 13.74
CA LEU A 63 15.63 -3.07 14.06
C LEU A 63 14.12 -2.78 14.16
N ALA A 64 13.74 -1.59 14.67
CA ALA A 64 12.34 -1.17 14.73
C ALA A 64 11.74 -1.05 13.31
N TRP A 65 12.46 -0.39 12.39
CA TRP A 65 12.03 -0.28 11.00
C TRP A 65 11.93 -1.65 10.31
N ASP A 66 12.93 -2.50 10.45
CA ASP A 66 12.91 -3.84 9.87
C ASP A 66 11.75 -4.69 10.42
N THR A 67 11.49 -4.59 11.73
CA THR A 67 10.38 -5.31 12.36
C THR A 67 9.03 -4.81 11.84
N ALA A 68 8.84 -3.50 11.75
CA ALA A 68 7.61 -2.91 11.22
C ALA A 68 7.41 -3.27 9.74
N GLU A 69 8.48 -3.27 8.93
CA GLU A 69 8.43 -3.68 7.53
C GLU A 69 8.05 -5.16 7.38
N ASN A 70 8.64 -6.06 8.15
CA ASN A 70 8.30 -7.47 8.12
C ASN A 70 6.83 -7.73 8.51
N ARG A 71 6.31 -6.98 9.49
CA ARG A 71 4.88 -7.04 9.86
C ARG A 71 4.00 -6.52 8.73
N ALA A 72 4.37 -5.40 8.08
CA ALA A 72 3.63 -4.87 6.93
C ALA A 72 3.56 -5.88 5.78
N ARG A 73 4.67 -6.58 5.49
CA ARG A 73 4.71 -7.65 4.49
C ARG A 73 3.84 -8.84 4.87
N ALA A 74 3.80 -9.21 6.15
CA ALA A 74 2.92 -10.29 6.62
C ALA A 74 1.44 -9.91 6.48
N GLU A 75 1.08 -8.66 6.74
CA GLU A 75 -0.30 -8.20 6.59
C GLU A 75 -0.75 -8.16 5.13
N ILE A 76 0.08 -7.64 4.20
CA ILE A 76 -0.27 -7.67 2.77
C ILE A 76 -0.36 -9.11 2.24
N ALA A 77 0.47 -10.01 2.75
CA ALA A 77 0.42 -11.42 2.39
C ALA A 77 -0.92 -12.06 2.76
N LYS A 78 -1.44 -11.80 3.96
CA LYS A 78 -2.76 -12.32 4.41
C LYS A 78 -3.89 -11.86 3.50
N THR A 79 -3.93 -10.55 3.18
CA THR A 79 -4.94 -9.99 2.29
C THR A 79 -4.86 -10.61 0.89
N PHE A 80 -3.64 -10.73 0.37
CA PHE A 80 -3.39 -11.28 -0.95
C PHE A 80 -3.68 -12.79 -1.02
N GLU A 81 -3.36 -13.55 0.01
CA GLU A 81 -3.73 -14.99 0.11
C GLU A 81 -5.25 -15.17 0.12
N THR A 82 -5.98 -14.30 0.81
CA THR A 82 -7.45 -14.33 0.78
C THR A 82 -7.98 -14.07 -0.63
N TYR A 83 -7.43 -13.09 -1.32
CA TYR A 83 -7.77 -12.79 -2.70
C TYR A 83 -7.50 -13.96 -3.66
N THR A 84 -6.31 -14.53 -3.59
CA THR A 84 -5.94 -15.68 -4.43
C THR A 84 -6.78 -16.91 -4.13
N GLY A 85 -7.18 -17.10 -2.86
CA GLY A 85 -8.14 -18.13 -2.46
C GLY A 85 -9.53 -17.92 -3.08
N TYR A 86 -9.97 -16.66 -3.25
CA TYR A 86 -11.21 -16.37 -4.00
C TYR A 86 -11.04 -16.68 -5.48
N LEU A 87 -9.94 -16.27 -6.06
CA LEU A 87 -9.62 -16.51 -7.47
C LEU A 87 -9.66 -18.02 -7.79
N MET A 88 -9.05 -18.83 -6.93
CA MET A 88 -9.01 -20.29 -7.10
C MET A 88 -10.39 -20.93 -6.98
N ARG A 89 -11.15 -20.58 -5.94
CA ARG A 89 -12.50 -21.14 -5.74
C ARG A 89 -13.45 -20.76 -6.87
N ASP A 90 -13.38 -19.53 -7.35
CA ASP A 90 -14.22 -19.05 -8.44
C ASP A 90 -13.82 -19.72 -9.78
N TYR A 91 -12.53 -19.94 -10.00
CA TYR A 91 -12.02 -20.70 -11.14
C TYR A 91 -12.52 -22.15 -11.11
N ALA A 92 -12.33 -22.87 -10.01
CA ALA A 92 -12.79 -24.24 -9.83
C ALA A 92 -14.31 -24.34 -10.08
N ALA A 93 -15.12 -23.46 -9.48
CA ALA A 93 -16.56 -23.43 -9.70
C ALA A 93 -16.95 -23.19 -11.17
N SER A 94 -16.15 -22.41 -11.92
CA SER A 94 -16.40 -22.12 -13.35
C SER A 94 -16.05 -23.28 -14.28
N THR A 95 -15.18 -24.22 -13.83
CA THR A 95 -14.67 -25.32 -14.63
C THR A 95 -15.29 -26.68 -14.30
N THR A 96 -15.89 -26.84 -13.11
CA THR A 96 -16.35 -28.14 -12.55
C THR A 96 -17.70 -28.63 -13.10
N ALA A 97 -18.19 -28.12 -14.21
CA ALA A 97 -19.44 -28.61 -14.79
C ALA A 97 -19.24 -30.05 -15.40
N GLY A 98 -18.85 -31.01 -14.58
CA GLY A 98 -19.14 -32.44 -14.88
C GLY A 98 -17.99 -33.40 -15.18
N ASP A 99 -16.71 -33.12 -14.84
CA ASP A 99 -15.65 -34.12 -15.12
C ASP A 99 -14.68 -34.31 -13.94
N PHE A 100 -14.61 -35.57 -13.42
CA PHE A 100 -13.77 -35.99 -12.28
C PHE A 100 -12.27 -36.12 -12.64
N THR A 101 -11.88 -35.99 -13.90
CA THR A 101 -10.46 -36.04 -14.33
C THR A 101 -9.68 -34.75 -14.01
N ARG A 102 -10.35 -33.71 -13.53
CA ARG A 102 -9.81 -32.36 -13.31
C ARG A 102 -9.09 -32.13 -11.98
N ASN A 103 -9.20 -33.05 -11.02
CA ASN A 103 -8.56 -32.86 -9.69
C ASN A 103 -7.05 -32.68 -9.80
N THR A 104 -6.36 -33.31 -10.74
CA THR A 104 -4.91 -33.14 -10.92
C THR A 104 -4.58 -31.79 -11.54
N GLU A 105 -5.41 -31.31 -12.46
CA GLU A 105 -5.24 -30.01 -13.09
C GLU A 105 -5.48 -28.85 -12.10
N GLU A 106 -6.53 -28.94 -11.29
CA GLU A 106 -6.84 -27.97 -10.23
C GLU A 106 -5.70 -27.88 -9.21
N GLN A 107 -5.13 -28.99 -8.76
CA GLN A 107 -3.97 -29.02 -7.85
C GLN A 107 -2.72 -28.38 -8.48
N ASN A 108 -2.49 -28.57 -9.77
CA ASN A 108 -1.37 -27.96 -10.48
C ASN A 108 -1.56 -26.44 -10.58
N VAL A 109 -2.78 -25.99 -10.89
CA VAL A 109 -3.13 -24.56 -10.94
C VAL A 109 -2.99 -23.91 -9.56
N GLU A 110 -3.48 -24.54 -8.51
CA GLU A 110 -3.32 -24.07 -7.13
C GLU A 110 -1.84 -23.90 -6.76
N ARG A 111 -1.02 -24.91 -7.04
CA ARG A 111 0.42 -24.86 -6.80
C ARG A 111 1.10 -23.74 -7.58
N ALA A 112 0.76 -23.58 -8.85
CA ALA A 112 1.31 -22.53 -9.69
C ALA A 112 0.93 -21.13 -9.19
N ILE A 113 -0.34 -20.90 -8.84
CA ILE A 113 -0.79 -19.64 -8.26
C ILE A 113 -0.07 -19.37 -6.94
N LYS A 114 0.07 -20.36 -6.07
CA LYS A 114 0.81 -20.22 -4.81
C LYS A 114 2.28 -19.83 -5.04
N THR A 115 2.94 -20.42 -6.02
CA THR A 115 4.32 -20.07 -6.39
C THR A 115 4.43 -18.64 -6.87
N VAL A 116 3.55 -18.22 -7.79
CA VAL A 116 3.53 -16.84 -8.31
C VAL A 116 3.20 -15.85 -7.19
N THR A 117 2.26 -16.18 -6.31
CA THR A 117 1.92 -15.37 -5.12
C THR A 117 3.15 -15.13 -4.25
N THR A 118 3.89 -16.19 -3.91
CA THR A 118 5.10 -16.09 -3.10
C THR A 118 6.16 -15.22 -3.77
N THR A 119 6.37 -15.39 -5.08
CA THR A 119 7.32 -14.58 -5.85
C THR A 119 6.90 -13.11 -5.89
N THR A 120 5.64 -12.84 -6.13
CA THR A 120 5.09 -11.47 -6.14
C THR A 120 5.27 -10.78 -4.79
N LEU A 121 4.93 -11.47 -3.69
CA LEU A 121 5.07 -10.93 -2.33
C LEU A 121 6.52 -10.68 -1.94
N SER A 122 7.47 -11.48 -2.41
CA SER A 122 8.91 -11.25 -2.16
C SER A 122 9.42 -9.95 -2.78
N GLY A 123 8.77 -9.45 -3.84
CA GLY A 123 9.05 -8.18 -4.50
C GLY A 123 8.45 -6.95 -3.82
N VAL A 124 7.49 -7.11 -2.91
CA VAL A 124 6.84 -5.99 -2.23
C VAL A 124 7.84 -5.16 -1.43
N ARG A 125 7.78 -3.85 -1.60
CA ARG A 125 8.64 -2.87 -0.91
C ARG A 125 7.80 -1.89 -0.10
N PRO A 126 8.36 -1.33 1.00
CA PRO A 126 7.71 -0.23 1.69
C PRO A 126 7.62 1.00 0.78
N ILE A 127 6.48 1.69 0.85
CA ILE A 127 6.23 2.93 0.12
C ILE A 127 6.21 4.15 1.04
N GLU A 128 5.83 3.96 2.31
CA GLU A 128 5.83 5.02 3.32
C GLU A 128 6.28 4.48 4.67
N ARG A 129 6.87 5.38 5.47
CA ARG A 129 7.29 5.14 6.85
C ARG A 129 6.83 6.31 7.70
N TYR A 130 6.35 6.03 8.91
CA TYR A 130 5.94 7.04 9.88
C TYR A 130 6.36 6.61 11.27
N LYS A 131 6.93 7.55 12.04
CA LYS A 131 7.25 7.35 13.45
C LYS A 131 6.39 8.28 14.29
N ASP A 132 5.66 7.71 15.21
CA ASP A 132 5.00 8.49 16.25
C ASP A 132 5.98 8.71 17.40
N GLU A 133 6.49 9.93 17.50
CA GLU A 133 7.48 10.29 18.51
C GLU A 133 6.90 10.23 19.94
N LYS A 134 5.59 10.41 20.10
CA LYS A 134 4.95 10.39 21.43
C LYS A 134 4.88 8.99 22.02
N THR A 135 4.62 8.01 21.17
CA THR A 135 4.49 6.60 21.56
C THR A 135 5.73 5.77 21.25
N SER A 136 6.72 6.36 20.56
CA SER A 136 7.89 5.65 20.00
C SER A 136 7.44 4.43 19.17
N THR A 137 6.39 4.61 18.37
CA THR A 137 5.84 3.58 17.49
C THR A 137 6.26 3.85 16.06
N TYR A 138 6.83 2.83 15.43
CA TYR A 138 7.26 2.84 14.04
C TYR A 138 6.21 2.15 13.18
N TYR A 139 5.78 2.81 12.12
CA TYR A 139 4.79 2.32 11.18
C TYR A 139 5.38 2.24 9.78
N VAL A 140 5.08 1.17 9.06
CA VAL A 140 5.49 0.96 7.67
C VAL A 140 4.27 0.60 6.84
N LEU A 141 4.14 1.22 5.67
CA LEU A 141 3.15 0.90 4.66
C LEU A 141 3.81 0.20 3.48
N THR A 142 3.27 -0.95 3.10
CA THR A 142 3.60 -1.66 1.85
C THR A 142 2.41 -1.62 0.90
N LYS A 143 2.66 -1.73 -0.40
CA LYS A 143 1.63 -1.72 -1.45
C LYS A 143 1.96 -2.73 -2.54
N LEU A 144 0.93 -3.40 -3.06
CA LEU A 144 0.97 -4.22 -4.25
C LEU A 144 -0.21 -3.83 -5.16
N ASN A 145 0.07 -3.33 -6.35
CA ASN A 145 -0.97 -2.96 -7.30
C ASN A 145 -1.61 -4.21 -7.93
N LEU A 146 -2.93 -4.17 -8.11
CA LEU A 146 -3.67 -5.26 -8.75
C LEU A 146 -3.19 -5.51 -10.19
N GLU A 147 -2.90 -4.45 -10.96
CA GLU A 147 -2.38 -4.57 -12.32
C GLU A 147 -1.00 -5.23 -12.36
N GLU A 148 -0.12 -4.89 -11.44
CA GLU A 148 1.19 -5.54 -11.33
C GLU A 148 1.05 -7.03 -11.02
N MET A 149 0.15 -7.39 -10.13
CA MET A 149 -0.16 -8.77 -9.82
C MET A 149 -0.74 -9.51 -11.04
N LYS A 150 -1.70 -8.91 -11.78
CA LYS A 150 -2.26 -9.47 -13.02
C LYS A 150 -1.15 -9.76 -14.04
N ASN A 151 -0.28 -8.78 -14.27
CA ASN A 151 0.85 -8.92 -15.19
C ASN A 151 1.79 -10.07 -14.77
N ASN A 152 2.08 -10.22 -13.49
CA ASN A 152 2.92 -11.30 -12.98
C ASN A 152 2.25 -12.68 -13.22
N LEU A 153 0.94 -12.78 -12.99
CA LEU A 153 0.18 -14.01 -13.26
C LEU A 153 0.09 -14.32 -14.76
N GLU A 154 -0.10 -13.30 -15.61
CA GLU A 154 -0.14 -13.49 -17.06
C GLU A 154 1.20 -13.94 -17.65
N GLN A 155 2.32 -13.51 -17.07
CA GLN A 155 3.66 -13.91 -17.50
C GLN A 155 4.14 -15.21 -16.88
N ALA A 156 3.41 -15.76 -15.91
CA ALA A 156 3.79 -17.00 -15.24
C ALA A 156 3.70 -18.18 -16.20
N LYS A 157 4.85 -18.77 -16.53
CA LYS A 157 4.94 -19.93 -17.44
C LYS A 157 4.32 -21.20 -16.86
N GLU A 158 4.21 -21.27 -15.55
CA GLU A 158 3.60 -22.35 -14.79
C GLU A 158 2.08 -22.41 -14.95
N LEU A 159 1.45 -21.30 -15.36
CA LEU A 159 0.01 -21.23 -15.58
C LEU A 159 -0.35 -21.55 -17.02
N ASN A 160 -1.38 -22.39 -17.22
CA ASN A 160 -1.93 -22.64 -18.53
C ASN A 160 -2.69 -21.42 -19.08
N ALA A 161 -2.99 -21.42 -20.38
CA ALA A 161 -3.67 -20.30 -21.04
C ALA A 161 -5.07 -20.02 -20.45
N GLN A 162 -5.80 -21.05 -20.06
CA GLN A 162 -7.16 -20.93 -19.52
C GLN A 162 -7.15 -20.15 -18.19
N VAL A 163 -6.20 -20.46 -17.28
CA VAL A 163 -6.06 -19.76 -16.01
C VAL A 163 -5.65 -18.31 -16.23
N ARG A 164 -4.70 -18.04 -17.13
CA ARG A 164 -4.31 -16.66 -17.45
C ARG A 164 -5.48 -15.81 -17.99
N ASP A 165 -6.25 -16.39 -18.90
CA ASP A 165 -7.45 -15.73 -19.45
C ASP A 165 -8.53 -15.54 -18.37
N TYR A 166 -8.68 -16.51 -17.47
CA TYR A 166 -9.59 -16.38 -16.33
C TYR A 166 -9.19 -15.25 -15.41
N VAL A 167 -7.93 -15.17 -15.01
CA VAL A 167 -7.39 -14.06 -14.18
C VAL A 167 -7.65 -12.73 -14.85
N ARG A 168 -7.29 -12.58 -16.13
CA ARG A 168 -7.49 -11.34 -16.88
C ARG A 168 -8.94 -10.85 -16.84
N LYS A 169 -9.90 -11.77 -16.96
CA LYS A 169 -11.33 -11.46 -17.02
C LYS A 169 -11.97 -11.19 -15.65
N ASN A 170 -11.43 -11.78 -14.58
CA ASN A 170 -12.14 -11.84 -13.29
C ASN A 170 -11.41 -11.14 -12.14
N ALA A 171 -10.14 -10.79 -12.30
CA ALA A 171 -9.32 -10.21 -11.22
C ALA A 171 -9.96 -8.98 -10.60
N ASP A 172 -10.47 -8.05 -11.42
CA ASP A 172 -11.09 -6.82 -10.96
C ASP A 172 -12.36 -7.06 -10.17
N ARG A 173 -13.23 -7.95 -10.66
CA ARG A 173 -14.49 -8.31 -10.00
C ARG A 173 -14.23 -8.94 -8.62
N LEU A 174 -13.24 -9.82 -8.54
CA LEU A 174 -12.87 -10.49 -7.29
C LEU A 174 -12.21 -9.54 -6.30
N PHE A 175 -11.44 -8.56 -6.78
CA PHE A 175 -10.91 -7.51 -5.95
C PHE A 175 -12.02 -6.67 -5.32
N GLU A 176 -12.99 -6.21 -6.09
CA GLU A 176 -14.14 -5.45 -5.60
C GLU A 176 -14.99 -6.24 -4.58
N ARG A 177 -15.06 -7.56 -4.76
CA ARG A 177 -15.70 -8.43 -3.78
C ARG A 177 -14.93 -8.45 -2.47
N LEU A 178 -13.61 -8.60 -2.51
CA LEU A 178 -12.76 -8.59 -1.32
C LEU A 178 -12.87 -7.24 -0.59
N GLU A 179 -12.72 -6.12 -1.30
CA GLU A 179 -12.86 -4.77 -0.76
C GLU A 179 -14.18 -4.59 0.01
N LYS A 180 -15.29 -4.97 -0.62
CA LYS A 180 -16.62 -4.92 0.03
C LYS A 180 -16.74 -5.79 1.28
N GLU A 181 -16.08 -6.95 1.31
CA GLU A 181 -16.09 -7.83 2.48
C GLU A 181 -15.23 -7.26 3.62
N GLU A 182 -14.11 -6.63 3.31
CA GLU A 182 -13.26 -5.95 4.29
C GLU A 182 -13.97 -4.73 4.89
N ASP A 183 -14.60 -3.90 4.08
CA ASP A 183 -15.40 -2.76 4.53
C ASP A 183 -16.53 -3.19 5.49
N LYS A 184 -17.22 -4.29 5.18
CA LYS A 184 -18.25 -4.83 6.08
C LYS A 184 -17.67 -5.31 7.40
N ARG A 185 -16.45 -5.84 7.42
CA ARG A 185 -15.78 -6.26 8.66
C ARG A 185 -15.36 -5.06 9.49
N ALA A 186 -14.78 -4.04 8.85
CA ALA A 186 -14.36 -2.81 9.52
C ALA A 186 -15.56 -2.08 10.18
N ASN A 187 -16.71 -2.06 9.50
CA ASN A 187 -17.94 -1.42 10.02
C ASN A 187 -18.66 -2.21 11.13
N ARG A 188 -18.19 -3.41 11.48
CA ARG A 188 -18.76 -4.23 12.58
C ARG A 188 -17.95 -4.17 13.87
N GLN A 189 -16.80 -3.55 13.85
CA GLN A 189 -15.91 -3.34 15.01
C GLN A 189 -16.12 -1.95 15.62
#